data_7a8a01158942b7dc8209bfbaf0c509df
#
_entry.id   7a8a01158942b7dc8209bfbaf0c509df
#
_cell.length_a   1.000
_cell.length_b   1.000
_cell.length_c   1.000
_cell.angle_alpha   90.00
_cell.angle_beta   90.00
_cell.angle_gamma   90.00
#
_symmetry.space_group_name_H-M   'P 1'
#
loop_
_entity.id
_entity.type
_entity.pdbx_description
1 polymer ?
#
loop_
_entity_poly.entity_id
_entity_poly.type
_entity_poly.pdbx_seq_one_letter_code
_entity_poly.pdbx_strand_id
1 'polypeptide(L)' 'MAAMVEHMTVTAPDISCGHCVATVQEAVGALPGVARVAADADTKRVEIDFDPGRVSLAQIAAALDEAGYPIAS' A
#
# COMPACT_ATOMS: atom_id res chain seq x y z
N MET A 1 -1.98 -2.20 25.49
CA MET A 1 -0.93 -1.50 24.73
C MET A 1 -1.38 -1.24 23.31
N ALA A 2 -1.29 -0.03 22.90
CA ALA A 2 -1.64 0.31 21.53
C ALA A 2 -0.59 -0.27 20.57
N ALA A 3 -1.05 -0.80 19.46
CA ALA A 3 -0.14 -1.25 18.41
C ALA A 3 0.58 -0.03 17.85
N MET A 4 1.85 -0.20 17.52
CA MET A 4 2.62 0.87 16.89
C MET A 4 2.34 0.84 15.40
N VAL A 5 1.44 1.69 14.97
CA VAL A 5 1.07 1.79 13.56
C VAL A 5 1.79 2.98 12.97
N GLU A 6 2.51 2.77 11.89
CA GLU A 6 3.17 3.84 11.15
C GLU A 6 2.40 4.14 9.89
N HIS A 7 2.39 5.40 9.53
CA HIS A 7 1.76 5.85 8.29
C HIS A 7 2.84 6.16 7.27
N MET A 8 2.67 5.66 6.05
CA MET A 8 3.58 5.99 4.97
C MET A 8 2.80 6.27 3.69
N THR A 9 3.41 7.07 2.85
CA THR A 9 2.84 7.39 1.53
C THR A 9 3.84 7.03 0.47
N VAL A 10 3.40 6.28 -0.53
CA VAL A 10 4.24 5.92 -1.68
C VAL A 10 3.52 6.34 -2.95
N THR A 11 4.29 6.50 -4.02
CA THR A 11 3.73 6.83 -5.32
C THR A 11 3.74 5.61 -6.21
N ALA A 12 2.59 5.29 -6.79
CA ALA A 12 2.45 4.21 -7.76
C ALA A 12 1.90 4.80 -9.05
N PRO A 13 2.77 5.22 -9.98
CA PRO A 13 2.36 5.99 -11.16
C PRO A 13 1.45 5.23 -12.12
N ASP A 14 1.37 3.92 -12.00
CA ASP A 14 0.51 3.11 -12.85
C ASP A 14 -0.95 3.07 -12.40
N ILE A 15 -1.26 3.61 -11.23
CA ILE A 15 -2.65 3.72 -10.78
C ILE A 15 -3.33 4.81 -11.60
N SER A 16 -4.37 4.43 -12.34
CA SER A 16 -5.03 5.36 -13.25
C SER A 16 -6.56 5.30 -13.22
N CYS A 17 -7.15 4.37 -12.46
CA CYS A 17 -8.60 4.24 -12.41
C CYS A 17 -9.04 3.59 -11.10
N GLY A 18 -10.35 3.59 -10.88
CA GLY A 18 -10.90 3.00 -9.65
C GLY A 18 -10.63 1.52 -9.49
N HIS A 19 -10.56 0.79 -10.60
CA HIS A 19 -10.22 -0.63 -10.56
C HIS A 19 -8.78 -0.84 -10.05
N CYS A 20 -7.87 0.01 -10.46
CA CYS A 20 -6.49 -0.03 -10.00
C CYS A 20 -6.42 0.24 -8.51
N VAL A 21 -7.19 1.22 -8.03
CA VAL A 21 -7.27 1.55 -6.61
C VAL A 21 -7.72 0.32 -5.81
N ALA A 22 -8.77 -0.35 -6.27
CA ALA A 22 -9.30 -1.53 -5.59
C ALA A 22 -8.26 -2.65 -5.58
N THR A 23 -7.58 -2.87 -6.69
CA THR A 23 -6.56 -3.92 -6.79
C THR A 23 -5.42 -3.68 -5.81
N VAL A 24 -4.94 -2.44 -5.73
CA VAL A 24 -3.86 -2.07 -4.81
C VAL A 24 -4.30 -2.26 -3.37
N GLN A 25 -5.52 -1.82 -3.04
CA GLN A 25 -6.03 -1.95 -1.68
C GLN A 25 -6.17 -3.41 -1.27
N GLU A 26 -6.60 -4.27 -2.17
CA GLU A 26 -6.69 -5.70 -1.89
C GLU A 26 -5.32 -6.32 -1.71
N ALA A 27 -4.39 -6.01 -2.58
CA ALA A 27 -3.06 -6.61 -2.55
C ALA A 27 -2.31 -6.24 -1.26
N VAL A 28 -2.32 -4.97 -0.90
CA VAL A 28 -1.61 -4.49 0.29
C VAL A 28 -2.39 -4.84 1.55
N GLY A 29 -3.71 -4.72 1.51
CA GLY A 29 -4.55 -5.02 2.67
C GLY A 29 -4.54 -6.47 3.08
N ALA A 30 -4.14 -7.37 2.19
CA ALA A 30 -4.03 -8.80 2.50
C ALA A 30 -2.79 -9.12 3.33
N LEU A 31 -1.84 -8.21 3.43
CA LEU A 31 -0.62 -8.45 4.18
C LEU A 31 -0.88 -8.38 5.69
N PRO A 32 -0.37 -9.36 6.46
CA PRO A 32 -0.51 -9.28 7.91
C PRO A 32 0.28 -8.10 8.44
N GLY A 33 -0.33 -7.35 9.33
CA GLY A 33 0.31 -6.15 9.89
C GLY A 33 -0.13 -4.86 9.24
N VAL A 34 -0.82 -4.92 8.10
CA VAL A 34 -1.39 -3.73 7.47
C VAL A 34 -2.74 -3.45 8.13
N ALA A 35 -2.86 -2.27 8.74
CA ALA A 35 -4.09 -1.86 9.39
C ALA A 35 -5.06 -1.21 8.39
N ARG A 36 -4.52 -0.46 7.45
CA ARG A 36 -5.33 0.28 6.51
C ARG A 36 -4.51 0.65 5.27
N VAL A 37 -5.17 0.67 4.13
CA VAL A 37 -4.54 1.14 2.88
C VAL A 37 -5.57 1.96 2.12
N ALA A 38 -5.12 3.09 1.59
CA ALA A 38 -5.96 3.96 0.76
C ALA A 38 -5.14 4.39 -0.46
N ALA A 39 -5.68 4.16 -1.63
CA ALA A 39 -5.02 4.53 -2.88
C ALA A 39 -5.85 5.61 -3.57
N ASP A 40 -5.16 6.50 -4.28
CA ASP A 40 -5.79 7.61 -4.98
C ASP A 40 -5.30 7.64 -6.42
N ALA A 41 -6.22 7.53 -7.37
CA ALA A 41 -5.88 7.52 -8.79
C ALA A 41 -5.51 8.91 -9.30
N ASP A 42 -6.03 9.96 -8.68
CA ASP A 42 -5.74 11.33 -9.11
C ASP A 42 -4.31 11.74 -8.78
N THR A 43 -3.88 11.46 -7.56
CA THR A 43 -2.52 11.81 -7.11
C THR A 43 -1.53 10.67 -7.32
N LYS A 44 -2.03 9.48 -7.61
CA LYS A 44 -1.26 8.24 -7.78
C LYS A 44 -0.51 7.86 -6.51
N ARG A 45 -1.05 8.24 -5.38
CA ARG A 45 -0.44 7.96 -4.07
C ARG A 45 -1.18 6.83 -3.36
N VAL A 46 -0.41 6.07 -2.61
CA VAL A 46 -0.95 5.02 -1.76
C VAL A 46 -0.53 5.32 -0.34
N GLU A 47 -1.53 5.49 0.54
CA GLU A 47 -1.29 5.75 1.96
C GLU A 47 -1.56 4.46 2.72
N ILE A 48 -0.59 4.06 3.52
CA ILE A 48 -0.63 2.78 4.21
C ILE A 48 -0.37 2.99 5.69
N ASP A 49 -1.26 2.44 6.52
CA ASP A 49 -1.05 2.37 7.96
C ASP A 49 -0.71 0.91 8.28
N PHE A 50 0.47 0.69 8.84
CA PHE A 50 0.96 -0.66 9.07
C PHE A 50 1.77 -0.75 10.35
N ASP A 51 1.90 -1.97 10.85
CA ASP A 51 2.72 -2.26 12.02
C ASP A 51 4.10 -2.71 11.54
N PRO A 52 5.14 -1.88 11.73
CA PRO A 52 6.48 -2.20 11.23
C PRO A 52 7.10 -3.43 11.89
N GLY A 53 6.54 -3.87 13.01
CA GLY A 53 6.98 -5.10 13.64
C GLY A 53 6.41 -6.36 13.01
N ARG A 54 5.42 -6.23 12.15
CA ARG A 54 4.74 -7.36 11.53
C ARG A 54 4.90 -7.41 10.02
N VAL A 55 5.04 -6.26 9.38
CA VAL A 55 5.21 -6.18 7.93
C VAL A 55 6.27 -5.12 7.62
N SER A 56 7.10 -5.38 6.63
CA SER A 56 8.16 -4.44 6.25
C SER A 56 7.76 -3.67 5.00
N LEU A 57 8.45 -2.54 4.78
CA LEU A 57 8.28 -1.77 3.57
C LEU A 57 8.58 -2.63 2.33
N ALA A 58 9.57 -3.51 2.42
CA ALA A 58 9.92 -4.39 1.32
C ALA A 58 8.76 -5.33 0.95
N GLN A 59 8.02 -5.80 1.94
CA GLN A 59 6.87 -6.67 1.70
C GLN A 59 5.74 -5.89 1.02
N ILE A 60 5.52 -4.66 1.45
CA ILE A 60 4.51 -3.79 0.85
C ILE A 60 4.88 -3.48 -0.59
N ALA A 61 6.14 -3.13 -0.83
CA ALA A 61 6.62 -2.84 -2.17
C ALA A 61 6.49 -4.06 -3.09
N ALA A 62 6.82 -5.25 -2.58
CA ALA A 62 6.69 -6.47 -3.34
C ALA A 62 5.24 -6.77 -3.69
N ALA A 63 4.31 -6.54 -2.77
CA ALA A 63 2.90 -6.75 -3.02
C ALA A 63 2.39 -5.82 -4.13
N LEU A 64 2.81 -4.56 -4.10
CA LEU A 64 2.43 -3.61 -5.14
C LEU A 64 3.04 -3.98 -6.50
N ASP A 65 4.28 -4.43 -6.50
CA ASP A 65 4.94 -4.86 -7.72
C ASP A 65 4.24 -6.07 -8.34
N GLU A 66 3.87 -7.04 -7.52
CA GLU A 66 3.16 -8.23 -7.98
C GLU A 66 1.77 -7.90 -8.50
N ALA A 67 1.14 -6.88 -7.95
CA ALA A 67 -0.17 -6.45 -8.41
C ALA A 67 -0.09 -5.66 -9.73
N GLY A 68 1.11 -5.32 -10.17
CA GLY A 68 1.31 -4.57 -11.40
C GLY A 68 1.42 -3.06 -11.19
N TYR A 69 1.61 -2.64 -9.96
CA TYR A 69 1.69 -1.21 -9.59
C TYR A 69 2.95 -0.93 -8.79
N PRO A 70 4.13 -1.04 -9.41
CA PRO A 70 5.39 -0.85 -8.68
C PRO A 70 5.53 0.59 -8.15
N ILE A 71 6.19 0.70 -7.01
CA ILE A 71 6.44 1.98 -6.38
C ILE A 71 7.52 2.72 -7.16
N ALA A 72 7.28 3.99 -7.44
CA ALA A 72 8.24 4.83 -8.15
C ALA A 72 9.13 5.63 -7.19
N SER A 73 8.72 5.77 -5.94
CA SER A 73 9.51 6.54 -4.97
C SER A 73 9.30 6.05 -3.57
#